data_0e85b0aeb3136e6f5673bbeb3aff6420
#
_entry.id   0e85b0aeb3136e6f5673bbeb3aff6420
#
_cell.length_a   1.000
_cell.length_b   1.000
_cell.length_c   1.000
_cell.angle_alpha   90.00
_cell.angle_beta   90.00
_cell.angle_gamma   90.00
#
_symmetry.space_group_name_H-M   'P 1'
#
loop_
_entity.id
_entity.type
_entity.pdbx_description
1 polymer ?
#
loop_
_entity_poly.entity_id
_entity_poly.type
_entity_poly.pdbx_seq_one_letter_code
_entity_poly.pdbx_strand_id
1 'polypeptide(L)'
;MLKAFRNFMARRTISANMRNRGMNTFSSYEIHKNIRNNAEATRKKENRPHEVLYFHKVDDPYSHLTIHYIDKIKSSFDIVLKPVLVGEENPEAVHEPSLYNIYCLEDARRIAPYYDVDFSAKSYPDKELIDKSNSILCSVEEDNFSEIAKKVSSALWAGDEKNLNELSKHYT
;
A
#
# COMPACT_ATOMS: atom_id res chain seq x y z
N MET A 1 -34.64 -14.17 -37.50
CA MET A 1 -33.96 -13.14 -36.66
C MET A 1 -34.29 -13.24 -35.19
N LEU A 2 -35.54 -13.26 -34.78
CA LEU A 2 -35.97 -13.33 -33.34
C LEU A 2 -35.42 -14.56 -32.56
N LYS A 3 -35.40 -15.77 -33.22
CA LYS A 3 -34.84 -17.01 -32.60
C LYS A 3 -33.34 -16.92 -32.32
N ALA A 4 -32.56 -16.33 -33.23
CA ALA A 4 -31.13 -16.15 -33.04
C ALA A 4 -30.78 -15.16 -31.92
N PHE A 5 -31.54 -14.05 -31.84
CA PHE A 5 -31.40 -13.06 -30.79
C PHE A 5 -31.79 -13.62 -29.42
N ARG A 6 -32.86 -14.39 -29.32
CA ARG A 6 -33.31 -15.05 -28.08
C ARG A 6 -32.28 -16.08 -27.61
N ASN A 7 -31.68 -16.87 -28.52
CA ASN A 7 -30.63 -17.82 -28.20
C ASN A 7 -29.33 -17.12 -27.76
N PHE A 8 -28.99 -15.99 -28.37
CA PHE A 8 -27.86 -15.18 -27.99
C PHE A 8 -28.03 -14.58 -26.58
N MET A 9 -29.22 -14.05 -26.27
CA MET A 9 -29.56 -13.54 -24.95
C MET A 9 -29.58 -14.64 -23.88
N ALA A 10 -30.15 -15.82 -24.20
CA ALA A 10 -30.15 -16.97 -23.29
C ALA A 10 -28.73 -17.46 -22.98
N ARG A 11 -27.85 -17.53 -23.97
CA ARG A 11 -26.43 -17.92 -23.77
C ARG A 11 -25.70 -16.88 -22.89
N ARG A 12 -25.93 -15.59 -23.07
CA ARG A 12 -25.38 -14.54 -22.22
C ARG A 12 -25.87 -14.66 -20.78
N THR A 13 -27.14 -14.94 -20.58
CA THR A 13 -27.75 -15.12 -19.25
C THR A 13 -27.19 -16.36 -18.55
N ILE A 14 -27.03 -17.47 -19.26
CA ILE A 14 -26.42 -18.70 -18.72
C ILE A 14 -24.96 -18.44 -18.33
N SER A 15 -24.18 -17.81 -19.20
CA SER A 15 -22.78 -17.45 -18.91
C SER A 15 -22.68 -16.48 -17.73
N ALA A 16 -23.55 -15.48 -17.63
CA ALA A 16 -23.62 -14.57 -16.51
C ALA A 16 -23.96 -15.28 -15.19
N ASN A 17 -24.96 -16.18 -15.23
CA ASN A 17 -25.36 -16.95 -14.06
C ASN A 17 -24.26 -17.90 -13.58
N MET A 18 -23.56 -18.58 -14.52
CA MET A 18 -22.42 -19.43 -14.17
C MET A 18 -21.29 -18.61 -13.54
N ARG A 19 -20.96 -17.47 -14.11
CA ARG A 19 -19.95 -16.55 -13.55
C ARG A 19 -20.36 -16.05 -12.17
N ASN A 20 -21.60 -15.62 -11.98
CA ASN A 20 -22.10 -15.15 -10.70
C ASN A 20 -22.09 -16.28 -9.64
N ARG A 21 -22.49 -17.50 -10.00
CA ARG A 21 -22.36 -18.65 -9.09
C ARG A 21 -20.92 -18.94 -8.73
N GLY A 22 -20.01 -18.93 -9.71
CA GLY A 22 -18.58 -19.09 -9.48
C GLY A 22 -18.05 -18.03 -8.53
N MET A 23 -18.36 -16.76 -8.79
CA MET A 23 -17.94 -15.63 -7.94
C MET A 23 -18.54 -15.73 -6.52
N ASN A 24 -19.83 -16.03 -6.39
CA ASN A 24 -20.47 -16.19 -5.08
C ASN A 24 -19.86 -17.35 -4.28
N THR A 25 -19.54 -18.46 -4.94
CA THR A 25 -18.87 -19.59 -4.30
C THR A 25 -17.47 -19.20 -3.87
N PHE A 26 -16.69 -18.60 -4.79
CA PHE A 26 -15.33 -18.16 -4.52
C PHE A 26 -15.26 -17.11 -3.41
N SER A 27 -16.21 -16.17 -3.35
CA SER A 27 -16.29 -15.11 -2.33
C SER A 27 -16.97 -15.57 -1.04
N SER A 28 -17.37 -16.84 -0.91
CA SER A 28 -18.06 -17.30 0.29
C SER A 28 -17.13 -17.30 1.51
N TYR A 29 -17.65 -16.87 2.65
CA TYR A 29 -16.91 -16.86 3.91
C TYR A 29 -16.31 -18.22 4.27
N GLU A 30 -17.04 -19.30 4.07
CA GLU A 30 -16.60 -20.66 4.40
C GLU A 30 -15.39 -21.10 3.57
N ILE A 31 -15.37 -20.80 2.28
CA ILE A 31 -14.22 -21.12 1.42
C ILE A 31 -13.00 -20.32 1.87
N HIS A 32 -13.15 -19.03 2.10
CA HIS A 32 -12.04 -18.19 2.58
C HIS A 32 -11.56 -18.61 3.97
N LYS A 33 -12.47 -19.01 4.86
CA LYS A 33 -12.12 -19.55 6.17
C LYS A 33 -11.29 -20.82 6.05
N ASN A 34 -11.69 -21.75 5.18
CA ASN A 34 -10.96 -23.00 4.97
C ASN A 34 -9.58 -22.74 4.34
N ILE A 35 -9.48 -21.84 3.37
CA ILE A 35 -8.19 -21.44 2.77
C ILE A 35 -7.27 -20.88 3.86
N ARG A 36 -7.77 -19.94 4.67
CA ARG A 36 -6.98 -19.35 5.78
C ARG A 36 -6.56 -20.40 6.81
N ASN A 37 -7.46 -21.31 7.20
CA ASN A 37 -7.15 -22.35 8.16
C ASN A 37 -6.07 -23.32 7.64
N ASN A 38 -6.14 -23.69 6.34
CA ASN A 38 -5.14 -24.54 5.71
C ASN A 38 -3.79 -23.84 5.60
N ALA A 39 -3.78 -22.57 5.22
CA ALA A 39 -2.56 -21.76 5.17
C ALA A 39 -1.91 -21.65 6.55
N GLU A 40 -2.71 -21.39 7.59
CA GLU A 40 -2.24 -21.31 8.98
C GLU A 40 -1.71 -22.65 9.49
N ALA A 41 -2.37 -23.74 9.18
CA ALA A 41 -1.89 -25.07 9.53
C ALA A 41 -0.53 -25.39 8.89
N THR A 42 -0.37 -24.99 7.61
CA THR A 42 0.90 -25.13 6.88
C THR A 42 1.99 -24.26 7.51
N ARG A 43 1.71 -22.99 7.77
CA ARG A 43 2.64 -22.07 8.44
C ARG A 43 3.15 -22.65 9.77
N LYS A 44 2.24 -23.14 10.63
CA LYS A 44 2.57 -23.74 11.92
C LYS A 44 3.43 -25.00 11.77
N LYS A 45 3.12 -25.85 10.79
CA LYS A 45 3.90 -27.07 10.51
C LYS A 45 5.33 -26.74 10.07
N GLU A 46 5.50 -25.63 9.33
CA GLU A 46 6.80 -25.17 8.86
C GLU A 46 7.53 -24.26 9.87
N ASN A 47 6.92 -24.00 11.02
CA ASN A 47 7.41 -23.10 12.06
C ASN A 47 7.82 -21.71 11.52
N ARG A 48 7.03 -21.19 10.56
CA ARG A 48 7.26 -19.87 9.98
C ARG A 48 6.52 -18.78 10.76
N PRO A 49 7.09 -17.59 10.92
CA PRO A 49 6.38 -16.43 11.47
C PRO A 49 5.24 -15.98 10.53
N HIS A 50 4.36 -15.13 11.04
CA HIS A 50 3.48 -14.35 10.18
C HIS A 50 4.29 -13.23 9.52
N GLU A 51 4.34 -13.22 8.20
CA GLU A 51 5.04 -12.19 7.44
C GLU A 51 4.02 -11.19 6.86
N VAL A 52 4.31 -9.91 7.00
CA VAL A 52 3.52 -8.82 6.44
C VAL A 52 4.42 -8.02 5.49
N LEU A 53 4.07 -8.02 4.20
CA LEU A 53 4.73 -7.17 3.22
C LEU A 53 4.16 -5.75 3.36
N TYR A 54 5.03 -4.80 3.69
CA TYR A 54 4.67 -3.39 3.77
C TYR A 54 5.20 -2.65 2.55
N PHE A 55 4.31 -2.32 1.64
CA PHE A 55 4.64 -1.54 0.46
C PHE A 55 4.67 -0.05 0.82
N HIS A 56 5.83 0.57 0.66
CA HIS A 56 6.05 1.99 0.97
C HIS A 56 6.40 2.77 -0.29
N LYS A 57 5.64 3.82 -0.58
CA LYS A 57 5.90 4.77 -1.66
C LYS A 57 6.16 6.14 -1.02
N VAL A 58 7.32 6.75 -1.31
CA VAL A 58 7.76 7.96 -0.60
C VAL A 58 6.87 9.17 -0.83
N ASP A 59 6.31 9.30 -2.03
CA ASP A 59 5.43 10.38 -2.45
C ASP A 59 3.93 10.05 -2.31
N ASP A 60 3.59 8.97 -1.57
CA ASP A 60 2.21 8.67 -1.22
C ASP A 60 1.89 9.17 0.20
N PRO A 61 0.90 10.08 0.36
CA PRO A 61 0.55 10.61 1.67
C PRO A 61 0.03 9.56 2.65
N TYR A 62 -0.60 8.48 2.17
CA TYR A 62 -1.04 7.39 3.05
C TYR A 62 0.14 6.52 3.51
N SER A 63 1.17 6.35 2.69
CA SER A 63 2.43 5.72 3.09
C SER A 63 3.12 6.54 4.19
N HIS A 64 3.07 7.87 4.13
CA HIS A 64 3.55 8.74 5.21
C HIS A 64 2.79 8.46 6.52
N LEU A 65 1.48 8.45 6.51
CA LEU A 65 0.70 8.15 7.71
C LEU A 65 0.99 6.76 8.26
N THR A 66 1.05 5.77 7.36
CA THR A 66 1.28 4.37 7.73
C THR A 66 2.63 4.16 8.38
N ILE A 67 3.71 4.77 7.84
CA ILE A 67 5.05 4.57 8.41
C ILE A 67 5.17 5.12 9.83
N HIS A 68 4.46 6.19 10.16
CA HIS A 68 4.42 6.72 11.52
C HIS A 68 3.66 5.82 12.50
N TYR A 69 2.74 5.01 11.99
CA TYR A 69 1.92 4.09 12.78
C TYR A 69 2.46 2.65 12.81
N ILE A 70 3.45 2.33 11.99
CA ILE A 70 3.92 0.96 11.74
C ILE A 70 4.43 0.26 13.00
N ASP A 71 5.09 0.97 13.92
CA ASP A 71 5.61 0.37 15.15
C ASP A 71 4.49 -0.05 16.10
N LYS A 72 3.37 0.67 16.10
CA LYS A 72 2.18 0.28 16.85
C LYS A 72 1.58 -1.01 16.30
N ILE A 73 1.60 -1.18 14.99
CA ILE A 73 1.19 -2.43 14.34
C ILE A 73 2.15 -3.56 14.75
N LYS A 74 3.46 -3.36 14.63
CA LYS A 74 4.48 -4.35 15.02
C LYS A 74 4.37 -4.78 16.48
N SER A 75 4.10 -3.83 17.38
CA SER A 75 3.96 -4.12 18.82
C SER A 75 2.62 -4.78 19.19
N SER A 76 1.60 -4.64 18.34
CA SER A 76 0.26 -5.20 18.60
C SER A 76 0.08 -6.62 18.07
N PHE A 77 0.94 -7.07 17.16
CA PHE A 77 0.82 -8.36 16.49
C PHE A 77 2.17 -9.09 16.45
N ASP A 78 2.13 -10.42 16.58
CA ASP A 78 3.31 -11.29 16.40
C ASP A 78 3.57 -11.49 14.90
N ILE A 79 4.22 -10.52 14.29
CA ILE A 79 4.50 -10.46 12.85
C ILE A 79 5.96 -10.07 12.57
N VAL A 80 6.47 -10.56 11.46
CA VAL A 80 7.68 -10.04 10.82
C VAL A 80 7.27 -9.10 9.69
N LEU A 81 7.66 -7.84 9.80
CA LEU A 81 7.39 -6.85 8.77
C LEU A 81 8.52 -6.87 7.74
N LYS A 82 8.16 -7.03 6.47
CA LYS A 82 9.08 -6.95 5.34
C LYS A 82 8.75 -5.71 4.51
N PRO A 83 9.56 -4.65 4.57
CA PRO A 83 9.34 -3.46 3.78
C PRO A 83 9.68 -3.72 2.30
N VAL A 84 8.86 -3.15 1.43
CA VAL A 84 9.05 -3.16 -0.02
C VAL A 84 8.90 -1.71 -0.50
N LEU A 85 9.99 -1.14 -0.97
CA LEU A 85 9.94 0.20 -1.57
C LEU A 85 9.29 0.12 -2.95
N VAL A 86 8.29 0.99 -3.17
CA VAL A 86 7.53 1.06 -4.43
C VAL A 86 8.05 2.23 -5.26
N GLY A 87 8.38 1.93 -6.51
CA GLY A 87 8.82 2.93 -7.49
C GLY A 87 7.67 3.70 -8.16
N GLU A 88 7.92 4.15 -9.38
CA GLU A 88 6.94 4.90 -10.16
C GLU A 88 5.71 4.06 -10.51
N GLU A 89 4.55 4.68 -10.49
CA GLU A 89 3.29 4.07 -10.88
C GLU A 89 3.20 3.88 -12.40
N ASN A 90 2.45 2.86 -12.81
CA ASN A 90 2.03 2.79 -14.20
C ASN A 90 1.10 3.97 -14.50
N PRO A 91 1.43 4.87 -15.45
CA PRO A 91 0.59 6.03 -15.77
C PRO A 91 -0.85 5.68 -16.18
N GLU A 92 -1.08 4.45 -16.67
CA GLU A 92 -2.41 3.99 -17.05
C GLU A 92 -3.25 3.51 -15.85
N ALA A 93 -2.63 3.35 -14.67
CA ALA A 93 -3.33 2.83 -13.47
C ALA A 93 -4.22 3.88 -12.80
N VAL A 94 -3.93 5.16 -12.99
CA VAL A 94 -4.67 6.26 -12.35
C VAL A 94 -5.37 7.10 -13.40
N HIS A 95 -6.70 7.06 -13.39
CA HIS A 95 -7.52 7.98 -14.17
C HIS A 95 -7.53 9.35 -13.48
N GLU A 96 -7.41 10.44 -14.25
CA GLU A 96 -7.41 11.82 -13.74
C GLU A 96 -6.38 12.05 -12.59
N PRO A 97 -5.05 11.86 -12.83
CA PRO A 97 -4.04 11.89 -11.77
C PRO A 97 -4.03 13.20 -10.98
N SER A 98 -4.26 14.34 -11.63
CA SER A 98 -4.28 15.65 -10.96
C SER A 98 -5.39 15.77 -9.92
N LEU A 99 -6.59 15.29 -10.24
CA LEU A 99 -7.72 15.29 -9.31
C LEU A 99 -7.52 14.26 -8.18
N TYR A 100 -7.02 13.08 -8.53
CA TYR A 100 -6.69 12.04 -7.57
C TYR A 100 -5.67 12.51 -6.54
N ASN A 101 -4.59 13.14 -6.97
CA ASN A 101 -3.53 13.65 -6.09
C ASN A 101 -4.05 14.73 -5.13
N ILE A 102 -4.88 15.67 -5.61
CA ILE A 102 -5.51 16.67 -4.74
C ILE A 102 -6.37 15.99 -3.68
N TYR A 103 -7.18 15.02 -4.08
CA TYR A 103 -8.03 14.27 -3.16
C TYR A 103 -7.20 13.54 -2.09
N CYS A 104 -6.18 12.78 -2.48
CA CYS A 104 -5.33 12.03 -1.55
C CYS A 104 -4.64 12.95 -0.53
N LEU A 105 -4.14 14.09 -0.98
CA LEU A 105 -3.48 15.06 -0.10
C LEU A 105 -4.45 15.67 0.92
N GLU A 106 -5.66 16.04 0.49
CA GLU A 106 -6.67 16.58 1.39
C GLU A 106 -7.20 15.55 2.37
N ASP A 107 -7.45 14.33 1.88
CA ASP A 107 -7.94 13.24 2.71
C ASP A 107 -6.90 12.85 3.77
N ALA A 108 -5.63 12.68 3.39
CA ALA A 108 -4.55 12.40 4.33
C ALA A 108 -4.46 13.46 5.43
N ARG A 109 -4.58 14.76 5.10
CA ARG A 109 -4.62 15.84 6.10
C ARG A 109 -5.79 15.73 7.07
N ARG A 110 -6.95 15.27 6.60
CA ARG A 110 -8.15 15.10 7.44
C ARG A 110 -8.02 13.91 8.39
N ILE A 111 -7.39 12.82 7.94
CA ILE A 111 -7.28 11.60 8.75
C ILE A 111 -6.04 11.57 9.64
N ALA A 112 -4.98 12.30 9.31
CA ALA A 112 -3.72 12.34 10.08
C ALA A 112 -3.90 12.55 11.60
N PRO A 113 -4.78 13.46 12.06
CA PRO A 113 -5.00 13.67 13.49
C PRO A 113 -5.54 12.45 14.24
N TYR A 114 -6.27 11.55 13.56
CA TYR A 114 -6.78 10.31 14.18
C TYR A 114 -5.67 9.29 14.47
N TYR A 115 -4.50 9.47 13.87
CA TYR A 115 -3.32 8.63 14.05
C TYR A 115 -2.21 9.32 14.84
N ASP A 116 -2.46 10.51 15.38
CA ASP A 116 -1.48 11.35 16.04
C ASP A 116 -0.25 11.67 15.15
N VAL A 117 -0.49 11.83 13.84
CA VAL A 117 0.54 12.16 12.85
C VAL A 117 0.37 13.60 12.41
N ASP A 118 1.46 14.37 12.46
CA ASP A 118 1.47 15.71 11.86
C ASP A 118 1.65 15.61 10.35
N PHE A 119 0.64 16.06 9.61
CA PHE A 119 0.65 16.12 8.16
C PHE A 119 0.03 17.42 7.68
N SER A 120 0.87 18.42 7.47
CA SER A 120 0.47 19.78 7.06
C SER A 120 0.85 20.14 5.62
N ALA A 121 1.35 19.17 4.84
CA ALA A 121 1.76 19.37 3.45
C ALA A 121 0.64 19.97 2.59
N LYS A 122 0.94 21.00 1.82
CA LYS A 122 -0.01 21.69 0.93
C LYS A 122 0.08 21.27 -0.52
N SER A 123 1.20 20.65 -0.90
CA SER A 123 1.50 20.15 -2.24
C SER A 123 2.28 18.85 -2.14
N TYR A 124 2.34 18.13 -3.24
CA TYR A 124 3.27 17.00 -3.36
C TYR A 124 4.71 17.52 -3.35
N PRO A 125 5.67 16.72 -2.84
CA PRO A 125 7.08 17.05 -2.88
C PRO A 125 7.62 17.15 -4.31
N ASP A 126 8.70 17.91 -4.48
CA ASP A 126 9.39 18.03 -5.75
C ASP A 126 10.09 16.70 -6.13
N LYS A 127 10.13 16.42 -7.43
CA LYS A 127 10.70 15.14 -7.94
C LYS A 127 12.13 14.91 -7.46
N GLU A 128 12.95 15.94 -7.38
CA GLU A 128 14.33 15.84 -6.91
C GLU A 128 14.41 15.33 -5.46
N LEU A 129 13.51 15.79 -4.58
CA LEU A 129 13.42 15.33 -3.19
C LEU A 129 12.87 13.92 -3.10
N ILE A 130 11.93 13.56 -3.98
CA ILE A 130 11.39 12.19 -4.10
C ILE A 130 12.49 11.22 -4.52
N ASP A 131 13.25 11.53 -5.56
CA ASP A 131 14.34 10.70 -6.07
C ASP A 131 15.44 10.51 -5.01
N LYS A 132 15.80 11.58 -4.29
CA LYS A 132 16.71 11.54 -3.15
C LYS A 132 16.19 10.63 -2.02
N SER A 133 14.94 10.76 -1.66
CA SER A 133 14.30 9.95 -0.63
C SER A 133 14.28 8.46 -1.00
N ASN A 134 13.98 8.14 -2.25
CA ASN A 134 14.05 6.77 -2.76
C ASN A 134 15.50 6.23 -2.69
N SER A 135 16.49 7.03 -3.08
CA SER A 135 17.90 6.64 -3.02
C SER A 135 18.34 6.30 -1.59
N ILE A 136 17.97 7.14 -0.62
CA ILE A 136 18.22 6.88 0.80
C ILE A 136 17.61 5.55 1.22
N LEU A 137 16.30 5.34 0.96
CA LEU A 137 15.59 4.16 1.43
C LEU A 137 16.01 2.87 0.73
N CYS A 138 16.49 2.94 -0.51
CA CYS A 138 17.08 1.78 -1.21
C CYS A 138 18.35 1.24 -0.53
N SER A 139 19.06 2.08 0.24
CA SER A 139 20.32 1.72 0.90
C SER A 139 20.13 1.30 2.36
N VAL A 140 18.89 1.34 2.86
CA VAL A 140 18.58 1.02 4.26
C VAL A 140 18.28 -0.47 4.43
N GLU A 141 18.91 -1.10 5.41
CA GLU A 141 18.61 -2.48 5.78
C GLU A 141 17.19 -2.62 6.35
N GLU A 142 16.56 -3.80 6.16
CA GLU A 142 15.17 -4.07 6.57
C GLU A 142 14.91 -3.75 8.04
N ASP A 143 15.83 -4.08 8.93
CA ASP A 143 15.67 -3.86 10.38
C ASP A 143 15.59 -2.38 10.75
N ASN A 144 16.27 -1.51 10.01
CA ASN A 144 16.33 -0.07 10.23
C ASN A 144 15.30 0.69 9.38
N PHE A 145 14.63 0.01 8.46
CA PHE A 145 13.76 0.65 7.48
C PHE A 145 12.69 1.52 8.13
N SER A 146 11.98 1.00 9.13
CA SER A 146 10.88 1.74 9.77
C SER A 146 11.35 3.04 10.40
N GLU A 147 12.49 3.05 11.07
CA GLU A 147 13.04 4.25 11.70
C GLU A 147 13.48 5.29 10.68
N ILE A 148 14.23 4.85 9.68
CA ILE A 148 14.78 5.76 8.67
C ILE A 148 13.68 6.28 7.74
N ALA A 149 12.74 5.42 7.34
CA ALA A 149 11.61 5.82 6.51
C ALA A 149 10.72 6.87 7.20
N LYS A 150 10.55 6.83 8.52
CA LYS A 150 9.87 7.91 9.27
C LYS A 150 10.60 9.24 9.13
N LYS A 151 11.93 9.24 9.33
CA LYS A 151 12.75 10.45 9.24
C LYS A 151 12.73 11.03 7.83
N VAL A 152 12.91 10.17 6.83
CA VAL A 152 12.86 10.55 5.41
C VAL A 152 11.48 11.10 5.05
N SER A 153 10.43 10.40 5.42
CA SER A 153 9.06 10.78 5.11
C SER A 153 8.67 12.12 5.77
N SER A 154 9.06 12.32 7.04
CA SER A 154 8.83 13.60 7.72
C SER A 154 9.57 14.76 7.04
N ALA A 155 10.83 14.58 6.69
CA ALA A 155 11.63 15.60 6.02
C ALA A 155 11.09 15.89 4.60
N LEU A 156 10.73 14.85 3.85
CA LEU A 156 10.18 14.98 2.50
C LEU A 156 8.89 15.80 2.47
N TRP A 157 7.91 15.42 3.30
CA TRP A 157 6.60 16.08 3.33
C TRP A 157 6.60 17.45 4.00
N ALA A 158 7.63 17.75 4.81
CA ALA A 158 7.89 19.09 5.32
C ALA A 158 8.68 19.97 4.36
N GLY A 159 9.20 19.43 3.24
CA GLY A 159 10.11 20.14 2.35
C GLY A 159 11.46 20.46 2.99
N ASP A 160 11.90 19.68 3.97
CA ASP A 160 13.15 19.91 4.69
C ASP A 160 14.32 19.26 3.95
N GLU A 161 14.77 19.96 2.92
CA GLU A 161 15.89 19.53 2.09
C GLU A 161 17.20 19.36 2.89
N LYS A 162 17.40 20.16 3.94
CA LYS A 162 18.60 20.10 4.77
C LYS A 162 18.68 18.75 5.47
N ASN A 163 17.62 18.31 6.10
CA ASN A 163 17.58 17.01 6.78
C ASN A 163 17.68 15.84 5.78
N LEU A 164 17.08 15.94 4.60
CA LEU A 164 17.26 14.93 3.55
C LEU A 164 18.72 14.85 3.08
N ASN A 165 19.41 15.98 2.94
CA ASN A 165 20.82 16.02 2.59
C ASN A 165 21.72 15.42 3.68
N GLU A 166 21.38 15.60 4.95
CA GLU A 166 22.11 14.96 6.06
C GLU A 166 21.89 13.45 6.08
N LEU A 167 20.67 12.98 5.93
CA LEU A 167 20.37 11.55 5.83
C LEU A 167 21.08 10.90 4.63
N SER A 168 21.10 11.56 3.48
CA SER A 168 21.78 11.05 2.28
C SER A 168 23.25 10.79 2.49
N LYS A 169 23.96 11.57 3.31
CA LYS A 169 25.39 11.35 3.61
C LYS A 169 25.67 10.03 4.33
N HIS A 170 24.66 9.45 4.96
CA HIS A 170 24.80 8.21 5.75
C HIS A 170 24.29 6.98 5.00
N TYR A 171 23.45 7.15 3.96
CA TYR A 171 22.71 6.08 3.30
C TYR A 171 22.84 6.08 1.77
N THR A 172 23.84 6.72 1.19
CA THR A 172 24.11 6.69 -0.26
C THR A 172 25.53 6.28 -0.58
#